data_0ffd38f5eb30fef5f94024f822a973ad
#
_entry.id   0ffd38f5eb30fef5f94024f822a973ad
#
_cell.length_a   1.000
_cell.length_b   1.000
_cell.length_c   1.000
_cell.angle_alpha   90.00
_cell.angle_beta   90.00
_cell.angle_gamma   90.00
#
_symmetry.space_group_name_H-M   'P 1'
#
loop_
_entity.id
_entity.type
_entity.pdbx_description
1 polymer ?
#
loop_
_entity_poly.entity_id
_entity_poly.type
_entity_poly.pdbx_seq_one_letter_code
_entity_poly.pdbx_strand_id
1 'polypeptide(L)'
;YAEFGNKEGIAEALVLAETNRFLVGIQQRLDRNVTEPEKAIRAAIRYTFAEADKSALLRAILTSSDEGNDTMLPLLTTRSEPIFHSATQFLVAWFAENYPGINKEQLTDGVDALVRLVVSNLMFPGPRPKQTPNRVANVALALFGDQLEGPGA
;
A
#
# COMPACT_ATOMS: atom_id res chain seq x y z
N TYR A 1 -7.65 -32.53 -6.26
CA TYR A 1 -8.61 -31.54 -5.72
C TYR A 1 -8.03 -30.75 -4.55
N ALA A 2 -7.53 -31.44 -3.54
CA ALA A 2 -6.92 -30.80 -2.37
C ALA A 2 -5.66 -29.98 -2.70
N GLU A 3 -4.89 -30.42 -3.69
CA GLU A 3 -3.69 -29.71 -4.15
C GLU A 3 -4.01 -28.36 -4.80
N PHE A 4 -5.13 -28.25 -5.51
CA PHE A 4 -5.54 -27.02 -6.17
C PHE A 4 -5.95 -25.94 -5.16
N GLY A 5 -6.77 -26.30 -4.17
CA GLY A 5 -7.14 -25.39 -3.10
C GLY A 5 -5.93 -24.95 -2.26
N ASN A 6 -4.97 -25.87 -2.03
CA ASN A 6 -3.77 -25.59 -1.26
C ASN A 6 -2.82 -24.61 -1.98
N LYS A 7 -2.66 -24.73 -3.30
CA LYS A 7 -1.81 -23.80 -4.07
C LYS A 7 -2.35 -22.37 -4.05
N GLU A 8 -3.64 -22.21 -4.29
CA GLU A 8 -4.27 -20.88 -4.22
C GLU A 8 -4.24 -20.32 -2.81
N GLY A 9 -4.51 -21.12 -1.81
CA GLY A 9 -4.45 -20.73 -0.40
C GLY A 9 -3.05 -20.35 0.03
N ILE A 10 -2.03 -21.08 -0.41
CA ILE A 10 -0.63 -20.77 -0.13
C ILE A 10 -0.22 -19.46 -0.81
N ALA A 11 -0.59 -19.28 -2.08
CA ALA A 11 -0.28 -18.05 -2.82
C ALA A 11 -0.92 -16.82 -2.14
N GLU A 12 -2.20 -16.93 -1.78
CA GLU A 12 -2.90 -15.87 -1.07
C GLU A 12 -2.23 -15.57 0.28
N ALA A 13 -1.88 -16.60 1.05
CA ALA A 13 -1.20 -16.43 2.34
C ALA A 13 0.16 -15.76 2.19
N LEU A 14 0.93 -16.11 1.16
CA LEU A 14 2.24 -15.48 0.89
C LEU A 14 2.07 -14.00 0.54
N VAL A 15 1.12 -13.66 -0.31
CA VAL A 15 0.87 -12.27 -0.70
C VAL A 15 0.37 -11.45 0.48
N LEU A 16 -0.52 -12.00 1.30
CA LEU A 16 -0.99 -11.33 2.51
C LEU A 16 0.12 -11.14 3.54
N ALA A 17 0.98 -12.14 3.72
CA ALA A 17 2.13 -12.02 4.61
C ALA A 17 3.09 -10.93 4.15
N GLU A 18 3.36 -10.85 2.85
CA GLU A 18 4.20 -9.80 2.27
C GLU A 18 3.55 -8.42 2.44
N THR A 19 2.23 -8.32 2.21
CA THR A 19 1.47 -7.09 2.44
C THR A 19 1.59 -6.64 3.90
N ASN A 20 1.44 -7.55 4.85
CA ASN A 20 1.58 -7.24 6.27
C ASN A 20 3.00 -6.77 6.61
N ARG A 21 4.01 -7.36 6.00
CA ARG A 21 5.40 -6.92 6.18
C ARG A 21 5.60 -5.48 5.71
N PHE A 22 5.04 -5.13 4.57
CA PHE A 22 5.04 -3.74 4.08
C PHE A 22 4.33 -2.81 5.06
N LEU A 23 3.15 -3.21 5.54
CA LEU A 23 2.35 -2.39 6.45
C LEU A 23 3.05 -2.13 7.79
N VAL A 24 3.76 -3.13 8.34
CA VAL A 24 4.56 -2.95 9.55
C VAL A 24 5.66 -1.90 9.33
N GLY A 25 6.37 -1.98 8.21
CA GLY A 25 7.40 -0.99 7.87
C GLY A 25 6.84 0.40 7.61
N ILE A 26 5.69 0.48 6.97
CA ILE A 26 4.95 1.73 6.76
C ILE A 26 4.58 2.36 8.10
N GLN A 27 4.01 1.56 9.01
CA GLN A 27 3.65 2.04 10.35
C GLN A 27 4.85 2.62 11.09
N GLN A 28 6.00 1.97 11.01
CA GLN A 28 7.21 2.48 11.65
C GLN A 28 7.60 3.87 11.14
N ARG A 29 7.46 4.12 9.83
CA ARG A 29 7.73 5.44 9.24
C ARG A 29 6.72 6.48 9.67
N LEU A 30 5.45 6.09 9.71
CA LEU A 30 4.37 6.96 10.16
C LEU A 30 4.55 7.33 11.64
N ASP A 31 4.82 6.36 12.50
CA ASP A 31 4.99 6.57 13.95
C ASP A 31 6.16 7.51 14.25
N ARG A 32 7.26 7.39 13.52
CA ARG A 32 8.44 8.25 13.71
C ARG A 32 8.17 9.71 13.37
N ASN A 33 7.18 9.99 12.55
CA ASN A 33 6.89 11.31 12.03
C ASN A 33 5.46 11.76 12.34
N VAL A 34 4.83 11.21 13.36
CA VAL A 34 3.42 11.44 13.68
C VAL A 34 3.07 12.92 13.89
N THR A 35 4.02 13.71 14.40
CA THR A 35 3.82 15.15 14.61
C THR A 35 4.02 16.00 13.35
N GLU A 36 4.50 15.40 12.28
CA GLU A 36 4.73 16.04 10.99
C GLU A 36 4.05 15.22 9.87
N PRO A 37 2.71 15.36 9.71
CA PRO A 37 1.93 14.48 8.84
C PRO A 37 2.42 14.40 7.40
N GLU A 38 2.81 15.53 6.82
CA GLU A 38 3.35 15.54 5.46
C GLU A 38 4.61 14.68 5.34
N LYS A 39 5.52 14.84 6.30
CA LYS A 39 6.76 14.08 6.34
C LYS A 39 6.48 12.59 6.57
N ALA A 40 5.51 12.27 7.43
CA ALA A 40 5.08 10.90 7.69
C ALA A 40 4.61 10.21 6.41
N ILE A 41 3.72 10.85 5.66
CA ILE A 41 3.19 10.32 4.42
C ILE A 41 4.30 10.15 3.37
N ARG A 42 5.15 11.15 3.19
CA ARG A 42 6.26 11.08 2.24
C ARG A 42 7.23 9.96 2.58
N ALA A 43 7.58 9.80 3.86
CA ALA A 43 8.47 8.74 4.33
C ALA A 43 7.85 7.34 4.12
N ALA A 44 6.58 7.19 4.42
CA ALA A 44 5.85 5.92 4.26
C ALA A 44 5.79 5.48 2.79
N ILE A 45 5.47 6.42 1.90
CA ILE A 45 5.35 6.13 0.46
C ILE A 45 6.73 5.83 -0.13
N ARG A 46 7.75 6.61 0.22
CA ARG A 46 9.13 6.37 -0.22
C ARG A 46 9.62 4.99 0.22
N TYR A 47 9.34 4.62 1.47
CA TYR A 47 9.66 3.29 2.00
C TYR A 47 8.96 2.20 1.18
N THR A 48 7.68 2.36 0.87
CA THR A 48 6.91 1.37 0.13
C THR A 48 7.53 1.07 -1.23
N PHE A 49 7.89 2.09 -1.99
CA PHE A 49 8.51 1.90 -3.31
C PHE A 49 9.93 1.33 -3.20
N ALA A 50 10.71 1.76 -2.22
CA ALA A 50 12.06 1.24 -2.01
C ALA A 50 12.02 -0.24 -1.60
N GLU A 51 11.10 -0.64 -0.73
CA GLU A 51 10.94 -2.04 -0.32
C GLU A 51 10.40 -2.90 -1.46
N ALA A 52 9.52 -2.36 -2.30
CA ALA A 52 9.02 -3.07 -3.47
C ALA A 52 10.17 -3.47 -4.42
N ASP A 53 11.14 -2.59 -4.62
CA ASP A 53 12.31 -2.88 -5.45
C ASP A 53 13.16 -4.03 -4.89
N LYS A 54 13.10 -4.26 -3.58
CA LYS A 54 13.86 -5.32 -2.90
C LYS A 54 13.04 -6.59 -2.70
N SER A 55 11.73 -6.56 -2.92
CA SER A 55 10.85 -7.69 -2.65
C SER A 55 11.07 -8.79 -3.67
N ALA A 56 11.61 -9.92 -3.24
CA ALA A 56 11.78 -11.10 -4.09
C ALA A 56 10.43 -11.67 -4.51
N LEU A 57 9.44 -11.66 -3.62
CA LEU A 57 8.09 -12.14 -3.92
C LEU A 57 7.42 -11.28 -4.98
N LEU A 58 7.44 -9.95 -4.82
CA LEU A 58 6.84 -9.04 -5.77
C LEU A 58 7.51 -9.16 -7.15
N ARG A 59 8.83 -9.25 -7.17
CA ARG A 59 9.59 -9.47 -8.42
C ARG A 59 9.19 -10.78 -9.08
N ALA A 60 9.05 -11.86 -8.31
CA ALA A 60 8.62 -13.15 -8.81
C ALA A 60 7.21 -13.09 -9.41
N ILE A 61 6.28 -12.38 -8.75
CA ILE A 61 4.93 -12.17 -9.26
C ILE A 61 4.95 -11.44 -10.60
N LEU A 62 5.70 -10.35 -10.68
CA LEU A 62 5.74 -9.51 -11.88
C LEU A 62 6.43 -10.20 -13.07
N THR A 63 7.40 -11.07 -12.80
CA THR A 63 8.12 -11.79 -13.86
C THR A 63 7.44 -13.09 -14.27
N SER A 64 6.67 -13.71 -13.38
CA SER A 64 6.00 -14.98 -13.69
C SER A 64 4.87 -14.84 -14.73
N SER A 65 4.37 -13.65 -14.94
CA SER A 65 3.35 -13.38 -15.95
C SER A 65 3.81 -13.74 -17.37
N ASP A 66 5.11 -13.69 -17.63
CA ASP A 66 5.68 -14.05 -18.93
C ASP A 66 5.71 -15.57 -19.20
N GLU A 67 5.58 -16.38 -18.16
CA GLU A 67 5.66 -17.84 -18.26
C GLU A 67 4.28 -18.52 -18.33
N GLY A 68 3.19 -17.75 -18.27
CA GLY A 68 1.82 -18.28 -18.41
C GLY A 68 1.34 -19.12 -17.22
N ASN A 69 2.08 -19.15 -16.12
CA ASN A 69 1.78 -19.97 -14.95
C ASN A 69 1.51 -19.07 -13.74
N ASP A 70 0.35 -18.41 -13.78
CA ASP A 70 0.12 -17.24 -12.97
C ASP A 70 -0.95 -17.44 -11.91
N THR A 71 -0.54 -17.94 -10.75
CA THR A 71 -1.41 -18.03 -9.56
C THR A 71 -1.39 -16.77 -8.72
N MET A 72 -0.34 -15.96 -8.82
CA MET A 72 -0.12 -14.82 -7.91
C MET A 72 -0.50 -13.47 -8.50
N LEU A 73 -0.28 -13.26 -9.81
CA LEU A 73 -0.60 -11.98 -10.44
C LEU A 73 -2.07 -11.58 -10.29
N PRO A 74 -3.06 -12.50 -10.42
CA PRO A 74 -4.44 -12.15 -10.16
C PRO A 74 -4.70 -11.56 -8.77
N LEU A 75 -3.89 -11.91 -7.76
CA LEU A 75 -4.02 -11.37 -6.40
C LEU A 75 -3.67 -9.89 -6.33
N LEU A 76 -2.90 -9.38 -7.30
CA LEU A 76 -2.58 -7.95 -7.42
C LEU A 76 -3.45 -7.23 -8.46
N THR A 77 -4.24 -7.95 -9.23
CA THR A 77 -5.04 -7.40 -10.32
C THR A 77 -6.53 -7.70 -10.17
N THR A 78 -6.96 -8.85 -10.68
CA THR A 78 -8.38 -9.22 -10.75
C THR A 78 -8.94 -9.77 -9.44
N ARG A 79 -8.07 -10.23 -8.53
CA ARG A 79 -8.45 -10.79 -7.22
C ARG A 79 -7.73 -10.06 -6.08
N SER A 80 -7.54 -8.77 -6.24
CA SER A 80 -6.77 -7.92 -5.32
C SER A 80 -7.57 -7.43 -4.10
N GLU A 81 -8.86 -7.69 -4.05
CA GLU A 81 -9.75 -7.16 -3.01
C GLU A 81 -9.25 -7.43 -1.58
N PRO A 82 -8.80 -8.65 -1.22
CA PRO A 82 -8.29 -8.89 0.13
C PRO A 82 -7.08 -8.03 0.49
N ILE A 83 -6.17 -7.78 -0.46
CA ILE A 83 -4.97 -6.96 -0.26
C ILE A 83 -5.37 -5.50 -0.04
N PHE A 84 -6.21 -4.97 -0.92
CA PHE A 84 -6.67 -3.58 -0.83
C PHE A 84 -7.45 -3.34 0.46
N HIS A 85 -8.33 -4.27 0.81
CA HIS A 85 -9.12 -4.17 2.04
C HIS A 85 -8.23 -4.17 3.29
N SER A 86 -7.28 -5.11 3.37
CA SER A 86 -6.35 -5.21 4.49
C SER A 86 -5.51 -3.94 4.64
N ALA A 87 -4.92 -3.47 3.55
CA ALA A 87 -4.09 -2.26 3.57
C ALA A 87 -4.92 -1.02 3.92
N THR A 88 -6.10 -0.87 3.34
CA THR A 88 -6.97 0.27 3.60
C THR A 88 -7.42 0.29 5.07
N GLN A 89 -7.90 -0.83 5.60
CA GLN A 89 -8.31 -0.92 7.01
C GLN A 89 -7.18 -0.55 7.96
N PHE A 90 -5.99 -1.09 7.71
CA PHE A 90 -4.83 -0.84 8.55
C PHE A 90 -4.47 0.64 8.59
N LEU A 91 -4.39 1.27 7.43
CA LEU A 91 -4.00 2.68 7.31
C LEU A 91 -5.10 3.61 7.84
N VAL A 92 -6.36 3.32 7.56
CA VAL A 92 -7.48 4.11 8.09
C VAL A 92 -7.48 4.07 9.62
N ALA A 93 -7.27 2.90 10.21
CA ALA A 93 -7.19 2.76 11.66
C ALA A 93 -6.05 3.59 12.24
N TRP A 94 -4.89 3.55 11.62
CA TRP A 94 -3.73 4.33 12.08
C TRP A 94 -4.01 5.84 12.02
N PHE A 95 -4.51 6.34 10.89
CA PHE A 95 -4.82 7.78 10.73
C PHE A 95 -5.92 8.22 11.69
N ALA A 96 -6.99 7.44 11.83
CA ALA A 96 -8.09 7.80 12.73
C ALA A 96 -7.65 7.83 14.20
N GLU A 97 -6.74 6.96 14.61
CA GLU A 97 -6.20 6.93 15.97
C GLU A 97 -5.31 8.14 16.25
N ASN A 98 -4.47 8.52 15.30
CA ASN A 98 -3.48 9.58 15.49
C ASN A 98 -4.01 10.97 15.15
N TYR A 99 -5.06 11.08 14.34
CA TYR A 99 -5.68 12.35 13.94
C TYR A 99 -7.19 12.27 14.12
N PRO A 100 -7.68 12.34 15.38
CA PRO A 100 -9.09 12.05 15.69
C PRO A 100 -10.11 13.03 15.10
N GLY A 101 -9.67 14.21 14.63
CA GLY A 101 -10.55 15.18 13.97
C GLY A 101 -10.84 14.89 12.50
N ILE A 102 -10.26 13.84 11.94
CA ILE A 102 -10.40 13.54 10.52
C ILE A 102 -11.78 13.00 10.17
N ASN A 103 -12.33 13.42 9.03
CA ASN A 103 -13.54 12.82 8.50
C ASN A 103 -13.26 11.40 8.03
N LYS A 104 -13.87 10.42 8.69
CA LYS A 104 -13.55 9.01 8.50
C LYS A 104 -13.94 8.49 7.11
N GLU A 105 -15.04 8.95 6.57
CA GLU A 105 -15.50 8.56 5.23
C GLU A 105 -14.54 9.07 4.16
N GLN A 106 -14.19 10.34 4.21
CA GLN A 106 -13.24 10.95 3.28
C GLN A 106 -11.85 10.33 3.41
N LEU A 107 -11.42 10.01 4.63
CA LEU A 107 -10.17 9.30 4.88
C LEU A 107 -10.19 7.91 4.24
N THR A 108 -11.26 7.16 4.43
CA THR A 108 -11.38 5.80 3.87
C THR A 108 -11.31 5.83 2.35
N ASP A 109 -12.04 6.72 1.71
CA ASP A 109 -12.02 6.88 0.26
C ASP A 109 -10.64 7.31 -0.24
N GLY A 110 -10.01 8.25 0.44
CA GLY A 110 -8.68 8.72 0.08
C GLY A 110 -7.61 7.66 0.24
N VAL A 111 -7.64 6.90 1.32
CA VAL A 111 -6.69 5.80 1.57
C VAL A 111 -6.91 4.67 0.56
N ASP A 112 -8.15 4.30 0.28
CA ASP A 112 -8.44 3.27 -0.74
C ASP A 112 -7.88 3.69 -2.10
N ALA A 113 -8.12 4.92 -2.52
CA ALA A 113 -7.58 5.47 -3.76
C ALA A 113 -6.05 5.46 -3.76
N LEU A 114 -5.42 5.82 -2.64
CA LEU A 114 -3.98 5.83 -2.50
C LEU A 114 -3.39 4.42 -2.62
N VAL A 115 -3.97 3.44 -1.95
CA VAL A 115 -3.51 2.04 -2.02
C VAL A 115 -3.57 1.53 -3.46
N ARG A 116 -4.67 1.78 -4.16
CA ARG A 116 -4.82 1.40 -5.57
C ARG A 116 -3.81 2.08 -6.46
N LEU A 117 -3.54 3.35 -6.24
CA LEU A 117 -2.54 4.12 -6.99
C LEU A 117 -1.13 3.56 -6.78
N VAL A 118 -0.77 3.22 -5.53
CA VAL A 118 0.52 2.62 -5.21
C VAL A 118 0.68 1.28 -5.93
N VAL A 119 -0.29 0.38 -5.79
CA VAL A 119 -0.23 -0.93 -6.44
C VAL A 119 -0.16 -0.80 -7.95
N SER A 120 -0.93 0.09 -8.54
CA SER A 120 -0.88 0.35 -9.99
C SER A 120 0.52 0.78 -10.44
N ASN A 121 1.17 1.66 -9.70
CA ASN A 121 2.52 2.12 -10.04
C ASN A 121 3.60 1.07 -9.79
N LEU A 122 3.39 0.15 -8.85
CA LEU A 122 4.29 -0.99 -8.64
C LEU A 122 4.22 -1.96 -9.82
N MET A 123 3.03 -2.20 -10.35
CA MET A 123 2.82 -3.12 -11.47
C MET A 123 3.18 -2.52 -12.82
N PHE A 124 2.90 -1.25 -13.01
CA PHE A 124 3.13 -0.53 -14.26
C PHE A 124 3.91 0.74 -13.99
N PRO A 125 5.25 0.62 -13.78
CA PRO A 125 6.09 1.80 -13.55
C PRO A 125 6.01 2.74 -14.75
N GLY A 126 5.81 4.02 -14.46
CA GLY A 126 5.77 5.04 -15.49
C GLY A 126 7.16 5.37 -16.05
N PRO A 127 7.24 6.33 -16.99
CA PRO A 127 8.51 6.69 -17.64
C PRO A 127 9.51 7.36 -16.69
N ARG A 128 9.09 7.80 -15.51
CA ARG A 128 9.94 8.47 -14.52
C ARG A 128 9.79 7.83 -13.14
N PRO A 129 10.26 6.57 -12.97
CA PRO A 129 10.02 5.82 -11.74
C PRO A 129 10.63 6.46 -10.48
N LYS A 130 11.73 7.20 -10.63
CA LYS A 130 12.36 7.90 -9.49
C LYS A 130 11.50 9.04 -8.93
N GLN A 131 10.60 9.58 -9.73
CA GLN A 131 9.71 10.67 -9.32
C GLN A 131 8.37 10.15 -8.77
N THR A 132 8.06 8.89 -8.99
CA THR A 132 6.77 8.30 -8.62
C THR A 132 6.46 8.42 -7.12
N PRO A 133 7.38 8.11 -6.20
CA PRO A 133 7.06 8.24 -4.77
C PRO A 133 6.61 9.66 -4.38
N ASN A 134 7.29 10.67 -4.88
CA ASN A 134 6.94 12.07 -4.60
C ASN A 134 5.60 12.46 -5.23
N ARG A 135 5.33 12.01 -6.45
CA ARG A 135 4.06 12.28 -7.12
C ARG A 135 2.89 11.61 -6.40
N VAL A 136 3.06 10.37 -5.98
CA VAL A 136 2.03 9.64 -5.22
C VAL A 136 1.79 10.32 -3.88
N ALA A 137 2.84 10.76 -3.19
CA ALA A 137 2.71 11.51 -1.94
C ALA A 137 1.94 12.82 -2.13
N ASN A 138 2.19 13.53 -3.22
CA ASN A 138 1.44 14.76 -3.54
C ASN A 138 -0.06 14.48 -3.74
N VAL A 139 -0.40 13.36 -4.37
CA VAL A 139 -1.80 12.95 -4.53
C VAL A 139 -2.43 12.64 -3.16
N ALA A 140 -1.75 11.89 -2.31
CA ALA A 140 -2.24 11.58 -0.97
C ALA A 140 -2.52 12.84 -0.15
N LEU A 141 -1.59 13.79 -0.17
CA LEU A 141 -1.74 15.06 0.54
C LEU A 141 -2.89 15.90 -0.01
N ALA A 142 -3.11 15.85 -1.33
CA ALA A 142 -4.25 16.52 -1.94
C ALA A 142 -5.59 15.91 -1.54
N LEU A 143 -5.63 14.58 -1.32
CA LEU A 143 -6.85 13.88 -0.98
C LEU A 143 -7.29 14.10 0.48
N PHE A 144 -6.36 14.10 1.43
CA PHE A 144 -6.71 14.17 2.85
C PHE A 144 -5.69 14.92 3.72
N GLY A 145 -4.68 15.53 3.12
CA GLY A 145 -3.60 16.18 3.88
C GLY A 145 -4.05 17.34 4.76
N ASP A 146 -5.04 18.10 4.31
CA ASP A 146 -5.60 19.23 5.06
C ASP A 146 -6.29 18.82 6.36
N GLN A 147 -6.71 17.56 6.47
CA GLN A 147 -7.36 17.01 7.67
C GLN A 147 -6.37 16.47 8.70
N LEU A 148 -5.09 16.43 8.37
CA LEU A 148 -4.04 15.89 9.22
C LEU A 148 -3.38 16.94 10.10
N GLU A 149 -3.96 18.10 10.21
CA GLU A 149 -3.49 19.12 11.16
C GLU A 149 -3.65 18.58 12.58
N GLY A 150 -2.55 18.55 13.29
CA GLY A 150 -2.53 17.98 14.63
C GLY A 150 -3.37 18.77 15.63
N PRO A 151 -3.74 18.17 16.75
CA PRO A 151 -4.46 18.86 17.80
C PRO A 151 -3.61 20.04 18.32
N GLY A 152 -4.11 21.25 18.12
CA GLY A 152 -3.44 22.49 18.53
C GLY A 152 -2.81 23.31 17.41
N ALA A 153 -3.06 22.91 16.19
CA ALA A 153 -2.76 23.78 15.04
C ALA A 153 -3.83 24.87 14.90
#